data_cb05a75fa4b96a11cdee3e241ad7351e
#
_entry.id   cb05a75fa4b96a11cdee3e241ad7351e
#
_cell.length_a   1.000
_cell.length_b   1.000
_cell.length_c   1.000
_cell.angle_alpha   90.00
_cell.angle_beta   90.00
_cell.angle_gamma   90.00
#
_symmetry.space_group_name_H-M   'P 1'
#
loop_
_entity.id
_entity.type
_entity.pdbx_description
1 polymer ?
#
loop_
_entity_poly.entity_id
_entity_poly.type
_entity_poly.pdbx_seq_one_letter_code
_entity_poly.pdbx_strand_id
1 'polypeptide(L)'
;PKRNTTPAVPTTTTTTTTKRKNRVYTKTGDKGTSSLFTGQRVPKDDVVFEALGTIDELNSAVGHSYSQLHHEAPHHPLLPFLLRTMKILLSLGSTVATPPETATARQLARAQFDTTHTHVRTVEGWIDRLTAALPDLRTFVLPFGGNSCASLHVCRSLCRRCERRVIAVSGT
;
A
#
# COMPACT_ATOMS: atom_id res chain seq x y z
N PRO A 1 -28.26 35.37 -67.99
CA PRO A 1 -28.52 34.91 -66.66
C PRO A 1 -27.24 34.26 -66.09
N LYS A 2 -26.63 34.96 -65.16
CA LYS A 2 -25.40 34.49 -64.47
C LYS A 2 -25.81 33.57 -63.30
N ARG A 3 -25.32 32.34 -63.30
CA ARG A 3 -25.52 31.40 -62.17
C ARG A 3 -24.56 31.80 -61.05
N ASN A 4 -25.12 32.12 -59.91
CA ASN A 4 -24.39 32.31 -58.67
C ASN A 4 -24.00 30.94 -58.09
N THR A 5 -22.75 30.61 -58.02
CA THR A 5 -22.21 29.44 -57.31
C THR A 5 -21.73 29.91 -55.94
N THR A 6 -22.48 29.54 -54.89
CA THR A 6 -22.10 29.73 -53.52
C THR A 6 -21.01 28.70 -53.16
N PRO A 7 -19.87 29.10 -52.57
CA PRO A 7 -18.84 28.15 -52.14
C PRO A 7 -19.30 27.36 -50.93
N ALA A 8 -19.09 26.04 -50.98
CA ALA A 8 -19.36 25.13 -49.88
C ALA A 8 -18.39 25.40 -48.70
N VAL A 9 -18.96 25.55 -47.51
CA VAL A 9 -18.23 25.66 -46.22
C VAL A 9 -17.67 24.26 -45.86
N PRO A 10 -16.36 24.12 -45.57
CA PRO A 10 -15.83 22.83 -45.14
C PRO A 10 -16.33 22.47 -43.74
N THR A 11 -17.07 21.39 -43.64
CA THR A 11 -17.53 20.83 -42.35
C THR A 11 -16.32 20.14 -41.65
N THR A 12 -15.75 20.81 -40.68
CA THR A 12 -14.69 20.23 -39.86
C THR A 12 -15.34 19.22 -38.88
N THR A 13 -15.23 17.94 -39.23
CA THR A 13 -15.67 16.87 -38.33
C THR A 13 -14.66 16.75 -37.19
N THR A 14 -14.96 17.35 -36.06
CA THR A 14 -14.16 17.18 -34.82
C THR A 14 -14.42 15.80 -34.27
N THR A 15 -13.55 14.85 -34.56
CA THR A 15 -13.56 13.51 -33.96
C THR A 15 -13.16 13.61 -32.50
N THR A 16 -14.12 13.75 -31.60
CA THR A 16 -13.90 13.70 -30.15
C THR A 16 -13.54 12.26 -29.78
N THR A 17 -12.25 11.96 -29.67
CA THR A 17 -11.75 10.69 -29.16
C THR A 17 -12.04 10.64 -27.65
N THR A 18 -13.20 10.12 -27.26
CA THR A 18 -13.52 9.81 -25.86
C THR A 18 -12.51 8.78 -25.36
N LYS A 19 -11.57 9.21 -24.50
CA LYS A 19 -10.64 8.33 -23.78
C LYS A 19 -11.49 7.28 -23.05
N ARG A 20 -11.42 6.03 -23.47
CA ARG A 20 -12.10 4.91 -22.83
C ARG A 20 -11.65 4.86 -21.39
N LYS A 21 -12.56 5.09 -20.44
CA LYS A 21 -12.30 4.98 -19.02
C LYS A 21 -11.83 3.55 -18.73
N ASN A 22 -10.63 3.36 -18.17
CA ASN A 22 -10.13 2.03 -17.87
C ASN A 22 -11.10 1.33 -16.92
N ARG A 23 -11.57 0.14 -17.32
CA ARG A 23 -12.44 -0.67 -16.47
C ARG A 23 -11.61 -1.17 -15.28
N VAL A 24 -12.17 -1.10 -14.08
CA VAL A 24 -11.53 -1.60 -12.86
C VAL A 24 -11.42 -3.14 -12.91
N TYR A 25 -12.38 -3.82 -13.49
CA TYR A 25 -12.36 -5.27 -13.68
C TYR A 25 -11.75 -5.63 -15.04
N THR A 26 -10.71 -6.45 -15.03
CA THR A 26 -10.02 -6.90 -16.26
C THR A 26 -10.31 -8.37 -16.59
N LYS A 27 -10.80 -9.15 -15.61
CA LYS A 27 -11.05 -10.60 -15.68
C LYS A 27 -9.80 -11.44 -15.98
N THR A 28 -8.61 -10.83 -16.00
CA THR A 28 -7.34 -11.51 -16.29
C THR A 28 -6.93 -12.48 -15.20
N GLY A 29 -7.47 -12.33 -14.00
CA GLY A 29 -7.19 -13.17 -12.84
C GLY A 29 -8.21 -14.28 -12.55
N ASP A 30 -9.25 -14.44 -13.38
CA ASP A 30 -10.36 -15.39 -13.12
C ASP A 30 -9.92 -16.88 -13.20
N LYS A 31 -8.77 -17.13 -13.83
CA LYS A 31 -8.15 -18.47 -13.90
C LYS A 31 -7.22 -18.81 -12.73
N GLY A 32 -7.31 -18.08 -11.60
CA GLY A 32 -6.53 -18.36 -10.40
C GLY A 32 -5.09 -17.87 -10.43
N THR A 33 -4.69 -17.04 -11.41
CA THR A 33 -3.34 -16.45 -11.47
C THR A 33 -3.39 -14.93 -11.39
N SER A 34 -2.31 -14.28 -10.92
CA SER A 34 -2.15 -12.84 -10.94
C SER A 34 -0.73 -12.46 -11.35
N SER A 35 -0.51 -11.18 -11.68
CA SER A 35 0.79 -10.69 -12.12
C SER A 35 1.50 -9.95 -11.00
N LEU A 36 2.79 -10.22 -10.84
CA LEU A 36 3.71 -9.43 -10.04
C LEU A 36 4.09 -8.14 -10.78
N PHE A 37 4.81 -7.24 -10.12
CA PHE A 37 5.30 -5.99 -10.73
C PHE A 37 6.28 -6.24 -11.87
N THR A 38 6.97 -7.39 -11.86
CA THR A 38 7.86 -7.84 -12.94
C THR A 38 7.12 -8.25 -14.22
N GLY A 39 5.80 -8.45 -14.15
CA GLY A 39 4.97 -9.00 -15.22
C GLY A 39 4.85 -10.53 -15.18
N GLN A 40 5.64 -11.21 -14.36
CA GLN A 40 5.50 -12.64 -14.13
C GLN A 40 4.11 -12.95 -13.56
N ARG A 41 3.49 -14.01 -14.08
CA ARG A 41 2.22 -14.51 -13.57
C ARG A 41 2.46 -15.75 -12.73
N VAL A 42 1.96 -15.71 -11.50
CA VAL A 42 2.02 -16.84 -10.55
C VAL A 42 0.61 -17.12 -10.00
N PRO A 43 0.38 -18.32 -9.40
CA PRO A 43 -0.89 -18.63 -8.75
C PRO A 43 -1.25 -17.60 -7.68
N LYS A 44 -2.54 -17.36 -7.45
CA LYS A 44 -3.01 -16.39 -6.44
C LYS A 44 -2.76 -16.84 -5.00
N ASP A 45 -2.53 -18.14 -4.78
CA ASP A 45 -2.17 -18.75 -3.51
C ASP A 45 -0.63 -18.84 -3.29
N ASP A 46 0.15 -18.21 -4.17
CA ASP A 46 1.60 -18.09 -4.01
C ASP A 46 1.95 -17.29 -2.74
N VAL A 47 3.05 -17.68 -2.08
CA VAL A 47 3.53 -17.05 -0.84
C VAL A 47 3.77 -15.54 -0.99
N VAL A 48 4.11 -15.08 -2.19
CA VAL A 48 4.29 -13.65 -2.49
C VAL A 48 2.96 -12.91 -2.39
N PHE A 49 1.86 -13.48 -2.94
CA PHE A 49 0.55 -12.84 -2.84
C PHE A 49 -0.03 -12.92 -1.43
N GLU A 50 0.28 -13.98 -0.67
CA GLU A 50 -0.08 -14.07 0.74
C GLU A 50 0.61 -12.96 1.56
N ALA A 51 1.91 -12.72 1.29
CA ALA A 51 2.64 -11.62 1.93
C ALA A 51 2.08 -10.25 1.52
N LEU A 52 1.85 -10.03 0.23
CA LEU A 52 1.29 -8.77 -0.30
C LEU A 52 -0.11 -8.49 0.27
N GLY A 53 -0.97 -9.50 0.32
CA GLY A 53 -2.31 -9.38 0.91
C GLY A 53 -2.24 -9.03 2.39
N THR A 54 -1.31 -9.63 3.14
CA THR A 54 -1.14 -9.34 4.57
C THR A 54 -0.57 -7.94 4.82
N ILE A 55 0.32 -7.44 3.94
CA ILE A 55 0.80 -6.05 3.98
C ILE A 55 -0.36 -5.08 3.74
N ASP A 56 -1.24 -5.37 2.77
CA ASP A 56 -2.39 -4.53 2.45
C ASP A 56 -3.43 -4.54 3.58
N GLU A 57 -3.70 -5.69 4.21
CA GLU A 57 -4.54 -5.78 5.40
C GLU A 57 -4.00 -4.92 6.55
N LEU A 58 -2.69 -5.00 6.82
CA LEU A 58 -2.05 -4.17 7.84
C LEU A 58 -2.17 -2.69 7.48
N ASN A 59 -1.91 -2.33 6.23
CA ASN A 59 -1.99 -0.94 5.78
C ASN A 59 -3.42 -0.39 5.93
N SER A 60 -4.42 -1.17 5.57
CA SER A 60 -5.84 -0.84 5.74
C SER A 60 -6.23 -0.67 7.21
N ALA A 61 -5.73 -1.55 8.09
CA ALA A 61 -5.96 -1.46 9.53
C ALA A 61 -5.31 -0.20 10.15
N VAL A 62 -4.08 0.15 9.71
CA VAL A 62 -3.43 1.40 10.14
C VAL A 62 -4.22 2.62 9.67
N GLY A 63 -4.74 2.61 8.44
CA GLY A 63 -5.62 3.66 7.91
C GLY A 63 -6.92 3.80 8.70
N HIS A 64 -7.52 2.68 9.09
CA HIS A 64 -8.69 2.67 9.97
C HIS A 64 -8.36 3.28 11.35
N SER A 65 -7.26 2.85 11.97
CA SER A 65 -6.80 3.40 13.25
C SER A 65 -6.49 4.89 13.17
N TYR A 66 -5.89 5.35 12.07
CA TYR A 66 -5.68 6.78 11.80
C TYR A 66 -7.01 7.54 11.80
N SER A 67 -8.02 7.03 11.09
CA SER A 67 -9.33 7.68 10.99
C SER A 67 -10.04 7.75 12.34
N GLN A 68 -10.00 6.69 13.14
CA GLN A 68 -10.56 6.67 14.49
C GLN A 68 -9.86 7.70 15.39
N LEU A 69 -8.53 7.67 15.42
CA LEU A 69 -7.74 8.58 16.25
C LEU A 69 -7.92 10.04 15.84
N HIS A 70 -7.97 10.31 14.53
CA HIS A 70 -8.22 11.66 14.02
C HIS A 70 -9.61 12.17 14.40
N HIS A 71 -10.62 11.30 14.44
CA HIS A 71 -11.97 11.66 14.89
C HIS A 71 -12.00 11.94 16.41
N GLU A 72 -11.35 11.10 17.21
CA GLU A 72 -11.32 11.24 18.68
C GLU A 72 -10.40 12.39 19.14
N ALA A 73 -9.27 12.59 18.46
CA ALA A 73 -8.24 13.58 18.80
C ALA A 73 -7.52 14.10 17.54
N PRO A 74 -8.06 15.11 16.84
CA PRO A 74 -7.56 15.62 15.54
C PRO A 74 -6.10 16.10 15.53
N HIS A 75 -5.53 16.41 16.69
CA HIS A 75 -4.15 16.87 16.84
C HIS A 75 -3.25 15.89 17.60
N HIS A 76 -3.68 14.61 17.67
CA HIS A 76 -2.91 13.60 18.40
C HIS A 76 -1.53 13.37 17.76
N PRO A 77 -0.43 13.35 18.55
CA PRO A 77 0.92 13.27 18.03
C PRO A 77 1.26 11.97 17.29
N LEU A 78 0.47 10.91 17.42
CA LEU A 78 0.63 9.65 16.67
C LEU A 78 0.16 9.76 15.20
N LEU A 79 -0.71 10.69 14.83
CA LEU A 79 -1.27 10.78 13.48
C LEU A 79 -0.21 10.86 12.38
N PRO A 80 0.83 11.71 12.48
CA PRO A 80 1.91 11.74 11.49
C PRO A 80 2.67 10.42 11.38
N PHE A 81 2.83 9.68 12.49
CA PHE A 81 3.51 8.39 12.51
C PHE A 81 2.70 7.32 11.79
N LEU A 82 1.39 7.25 12.03
CA LEU A 82 0.49 6.32 11.34
C LEU A 82 0.48 6.59 9.83
N LEU A 83 0.38 7.85 9.42
CA LEU A 83 0.42 8.24 8.00
C LEU A 83 1.75 7.85 7.34
N ARG A 84 2.88 8.05 8.04
CA ARG A 84 4.19 7.64 7.54
C ARG A 84 4.31 6.12 7.46
N THR A 85 3.79 5.38 8.44
CA THR A 85 3.76 3.92 8.43
C THR A 85 3.03 3.37 7.22
N MET A 86 1.86 3.93 6.86
CA MET A 86 1.15 3.54 5.64
C MET A 86 1.99 3.71 4.37
N LYS A 87 2.76 4.80 4.26
CA LYS A 87 3.68 5.02 3.14
C LYS A 87 4.83 4.01 3.10
N ILE A 88 5.37 3.66 4.25
CA ILE A 88 6.43 2.65 4.39
C ILE A 88 5.90 1.27 3.96
N LEU A 89 4.69 0.90 4.38
CA LEU A 89 4.06 -0.36 3.99
C LEU A 89 3.80 -0.46 2.48
N LEU A 90 3.43 0.63 1.81
CA LEU A 90 3.31 0.66 0.34
C LEU A 90 4.66 0.42 -0.34
N SER A 91 5.74 1.00 0.17
CA SER A 91 7.09 0.78 -0.35
C SER A 91 7.54 -0.66 -0.13
N LEU A 92 7.29 -1.23 1.06
CA LEU A 92 7.57 -2.63 1.35
C LEU A 92 6.80 -3.57 0.39
N GLY A 93 5.51 -3.32 0.16
CA GLY A 93 4.72 -4.08 -0.80
C GLY A 93 5.29 -4.03 -2.21
N SER A 94 5.80 -2.89 -2.65
CA SER A 94 6.47 -2.75 -3.95
C SER A 94 7.73 -3.61 -4.05
N THR A 95 8.51 -3.72 -2.98
CA THR A 95 9.71 -4.58 -2.92
C THR A 95 9.31 -6.06 -2.98
N VAL A 96 8.34 -6.48 -2.17
CA VAL A 96 7.85 -7.87 -2.15
C VAL A 96 7.26 -8.27 -3.51
N ALA A 97 6.60 -7.36 -4.23
CA ALA A 97 6.07 -7.59 -5.58
C ALA A 97 7.13 -7.64 -6.68
N THR A 98 8.42 -7.47 -6.35
CA THR A 98 9.53 -7.35 -7.30
C THR A 98 10.63 -8.37 -6.99
N PRO A 99 10.39 -9.69 -7.21
CA PRO A 99 11.40 -10.73 -6.99
C PRO A 99 12.65 -10.44 -7.83
N PRO A 100 13.85 -10.48 -7.23
CA PRO A 100 15.11 -10.16 -7.93
C PRO A 100 15.38 -11.05 -9.14
N GLU A 101 14.95 -12.31 -9.10
CA GLU A 101 15.21 -13.35 -10.12
C GLU A 101 14.53 -13.01 -11.46
N THR A 102 13.41 -12.26 -11.41
CA THR A 102 12.60 -11.96 -12.60
C THR A 102 12.52 -10.47 -12.92
N ALA A 103 13.10 -9.63 -12.07
CA ALA A 103 13.06 -8.19 -12.19
C ALA A 103 14.17 -7.64 -13.08
N THR A 104 13.84 -6.63 -13.88
CA THR A 104 14.85 -5.83 -14.59
C THR A 104 15.58 -4.90 -13.62
N ALA A 105 16.81 -4.47 -13.96
CA ALA A 105 17.58 -3.51 -13.16
C ALA A 105 16.79 -2.22 -12.87
N ARG A 106 15.96 -1.75 -13.82
CA ARG A 106 15.10 -0.59 -13.63
C ARG A 106 13.97 -0.83 -12.61
N GLN A 107 13.42 -2.04 -12.58
CA GLN A 107 12.38 -2.42 -11.59
C GLN A 107 12.99 -2.54 -10.20
N LEU A 108 14.15 -3.20 -10.07
CA LEU A 108 14.88 -3.28 -8.82
C LEU A 108 15.23 -1.91 -8.24
N ALA A 109 15.73 -1.00 -9.08
CA ALA A 109 16.05 0.36 -8.65
C ALA A 109 14.83 1.14 -8.12
N ARG A 110 13.61 0.84 -8.63
CA ARG A 110 12.37 1.45 -8.17
C ARG A 110 11.78 0.80 -6.94
N ALA A 111 12.06 -0.49 -6.73
CA ALA A 111 11.53 -1.29 -5.64
C ALA A 111 12.49 -1.37 -4.44
N GLN A 112 13.58 -0.61 -4.42
CA GLN A 112 14.50 -0.56 -3.29
C GLN A 112 13.79 -0.08 -2.03
N PHE A 113 13.99 -0.82 -0.93
CA PHE A 113 13.40 -0.52 0.36
C PHE A 113 14.50 -0.41 1.42
N ASP A 114 14.53 0.73 2.09
CA ASP A 114 15.31 1.05 3.29
C ASP A 114 16.78 0.59 3.30
N THR A 115 17.45 0.65 2.16
CA THR A 115 18.86 0.23 1.98
C THR A 115 19.84 0.94 2.94
N THR A 116 19.43 2.06 3.49
CA THR A 116 20.19 2.86 4.46
C THR A 116 19.72 2.67 5.91
N HIS A 117 18.78 1.78 6.16
CA HIS A 117 18.11 1.56 7.46
C HIS A 117 17.50 2.84 8.06
N THR A 118 17.10 3.79 7.22
CA THR A 118 16.52 5.07 7.67
C THR A 118 15.13 4.87 8.25
N HIS A 119 14.32 3.99 7.68
CA HIS A 119 12.98 3.70 8.20
C HIS A 119 13.06 2.96 9.54
N VAL A 120 13.96 1.99 9.66
CA VAL A 120 14.20 1.26 10.93
C VAL A 120 14.58 2.25 12.02
N ARG A 121 15.65 3.04 11.84
CA ARG A 121 16.06 4.05 12.82
C ARG A 121 14.96 5.06 13.16
N THR A 122 14.16 5.45 12.18
CA THR A 122 13.04 6.38 12.41
C THR A 122 11.98 5.76 13.31
N VAL A 123 11.61 4.50 13.08
CA VAL A 123 10.60 3.78 13.88
C VAL A 123 11.13 3.53 15.30
N GLU A 124 12.38 3.09 15.44
CA GLU A 124 13.04 2.92 16.74
C GLU A 124 13.04 4.23 17.55
N GLY A 125 13.42 5.35 16.93
CA GLY A 125 13.37 6.65 17.59
C GLY A 125 11.95 7.14 17.95
N TRP A 126 10.91 6.65 17.28
CA TRP A 126 9.52 6.87 17.72
C TRP A 126 9.17 6.02 18.93
N ILE A 127 9.57 4.74 18.93
CA ILE A 127 9.36 3.82 20.04
C ILE A 127 10.03 4.39 21.30
N ASP A 128 11.28 4.78 21.22
CA ASP A 128 12.05 5.32 22.36
C ASP A 128 11.36 6.55 22.97
N ARG A 129 10.95 7.51 22.11
CA ARG A 129 10.26 8.72 22.58
C ARG A 129 8.92 8.44 23.24
N LEU A 130 8.13 7.51 22.67
CA LEU A 130 6.84 7.16 23.22
C LEU A 130 6.97 6.36 24.51
N THR A 131 7.92 5.43 24.56
CA THR A 131 8.17 4.58 25.72
C THR A 131 8.70 5.39 26.93
N ALA A 132 9.54 6.40 26.67
CA ALA A 132 10.07 7.26 27.75
C ALA A 132 8.98 8.01 28.54
N ALA A 133 7.78 8.20 27.95
CA ALA A 133 6.66 8.84 28.60
C ALA A 133 5.69 7.86 29.28
N LEU A 134 5.94 6.55 29.18
CA LEU A 134 5.07 5.50 29.71
C LEU A 134 5.66 4.87 30.97
N PRO A 135 4.81 4.37 31.89
CA PRO A 135 5.28 3.55 33.00
C PRO A 135 5.81 2.20 32.51
N ASP A 136 6.68 1.58 33.30
CA ASP A 136 7.20 0.25 33.01
C ASP A 136 6.06 -0.78 32.83
N LEU A 137 6.13 -1.53 31.74
CA LEU A 137 5.22 -2.66 31.50
C LEU A 137 5.64 -3.86 32.35
N ARG A 138 4.89 -4.16 33.41
CA ARG A 138 5.15 -5.30 34.32
C ARG A 138 4.20 -6.48 34.13
N THR A 139 3.12 -6.30 33.35
CA THR A 139 2.09 -7.31 33.10
C THR A 139 1.59 -7.20 31.66
N PHE A 140 0.93 -8.26 31.17
CA PHE A 140 0.24 -8.19 29.89
C PHE A 140 -0.94 -7.21 29.96
N VAL A 141 -1.10 -6.42 28.90
CA VAL A 141 -2.19 -5.45 28.74
C VAL A 141 -3.29 -6.09 27.92
N LEU A 142 -4.53 -5.93 28.34
CA LEU A 142 -5.68 -6.34 27.54
C LEU A 142 -5.87 -5.40 26.33
N PRO A 143 -6.28 -5.92 25.17
CA PRO A 143 -6.41 -5.15 23.94
C PRO A 143 -7.69 -4.30 23.90
N PHE A 144 -7.86 -3.37 24.82
CA PHE A 144 -9.00 -2.45 24.91
C PHE A 144 -8.54 -1.05 25.37
N GLY A 145 -9.41 -0.06 25.41
CA GLY A 145 -9.10 1.31 25.86
C GLY A 145 -9.71 2.39 24.94
N GLY A 146 -10.89 2.11 24.38
CA GLY A 146 -11.55 2.96 23.39
C GLY A 146 -11.26 2.51 21.95
N ASN A 147 -11.95 3.10 20.98
CA ASN A 147 -11.92 2.63 19.59
C ASN A 147 -10.52 2.73 18.98
N SER A 148 -9.83 3.85 19.16
CA SER A 148 -8.47 4.04 18.63
C SER A 148 -7.48 3.07 19.25
N CYS A 149 -7.53 2.85 20.56
CA CYS A 149 -6.64 1.93 21.25
C CYS A 149 -6.88 0.48 20.78
N ALA A 150 -8.15 0.04 20.75
CA ALA A 150 -8.52 -1.29 20.31
C ALA A 150 -8.09 -1.53 18.84
N SER A 151 -8.29 -0.56 17.95
CA SER A 151 -7.87 -0.65 16.54
C SER A 151 -6.34 -0.74 16.38
N LEU A 152 -5.57 -0.03 17.20
CA LEU A 152 -4.11 -0.14 17.24
C LEU A 152 -3.64 -1.52 17.73
N HIS A 153 -4.36 -2.16 18.66
CA HIS A 153 -4.09 -3.56 19.02
C HIS A 153 -4.33 -4.54 17.87
N VAL A 154 -5.33 -4.28 17.01
CA VAL A 154 -5.53 -5.04 15.77
C VAL A 154 -4.33 -4.83 14.83
N CYS A 155 -3.87 -3.59 14.62
CA CYS A 155 -2.66 -3.31 13.84
C CYS A 155 -1.45 -4.07 14.36
N ARG A 156 -1.22 -4.09 15.68
CA ARG A 156 -0.12 -4.83 16.32
C ARG A 156 -0.16 -6.33 15.98
N SER A 157 -1.33 -6.95 16.05
CA SER A 157 -1.46 -8.39 15.74
C SER A 157 -1.32 -8.68 14.25
N LEU A 158 -1.83 -7.81 13.37
CA LEU A 158 -1.64 -7.88 11.92
C LEU A 158 -0.17 -7.66 11.53
N CYS A 159 0.53 -6.74 12.18
CA CYS A 159 1.96 -6.51 11.96
C CYS A 159 2.77 -7.79 12.21
N ARG A 160 2.51 -8.49 13.33
CA ARG A 160 3.15 -9.78 13.64
C ARG A 160 2.80 -10.88 12.63
N ARG A 161 1.61 -10.86 12.05
CA ARG A 161 1.25 -11.79 10.96
C ARG A 161 1.98 -11.42 9.68
N CYS A 162 2.02 -10.14 9.34
CA CYS A 162 2.71 -9.61 8.17
C CYS A 162 4.20 -9.97 8.20
N GLU A 163 4.88 -9.76 9.33
CA GLU A 163 6.27 -10.15 9.54
C GLU A 163 6.52 -11.62 9.16
N ARG A 164 5.72 -12.55 9.71
CA ARG A 164 5.87 -13.98 9.39
C ARG A 164 5.68 -14.30 7.91
N ARG A 165 4.76 -13.58 7.22
CA ARG A 165 4.50 -13.81 5.79
C ARG A 165 5.61 -13.22 4.91
N VAL A 166 6.16 -12.07 5.28
CA VAL A 166 7.29 -11.46 4.57
C VAL A 166 8.56 -12.30 4.72
N ILE A 167 8.83 -12.83 5.93
CA ILE A 167 9.96 -13.75 6.16
C ILE A 167 9.86 -15.00 5.27
N ALA A 168 8.65 -15.54 5.09
CA ALA A 168 8.47 -16.72 4.21
C ALA A 168 8.85 -16.44 2.75
N VAL A 169 8.70 -15.22 2.26
CA VAL A 169 9.14 -14.84 0.90
C VAL A 169 10.64 -14.63 0.82
N SER A 170 11.29 -14.15 1.89
CA SER A 170 12.75 -13.90 1.89
C SER A 170 13.59 -15.17 2.06
N GLY A 171 13.00 -16.29 2.43
CA GLY A 171 13.66 -17.58 2.63
C GLY A 171 13.49 -18.57 1.46
N THR A 172 12.80 -18.17 0.41
CA THR A 172 12.66 -18.91 -0.86
C THR A 172 13.60 -18.35 -1.91
#